data_c194518c4630de9a101e19bfa841f076
#
_entry.id   c194518c4630de9a101e19bfa841f076
#
_cell.length_a   1.000
_cell.length_b   1.000
_cell.length_c   1.000
_cell.angle_alpha   90.00
_cell.angle_beta   90.00
_cell.angle_gamma   90.00
#
_symmetry.space_group_name_H-M   'P 1'
#
loop_
_entity.id
_entity.type
_entity.pdbx_description
1 polymer ?
#
loop_
_entity_poly.entity_id
_entity_poly.type
_entity_poly.pdbx_seq_one_letter_code
_entity_poly.pdbx_strand_id
1 'polypeptide(L)'
;TSGYIKHIFGRRLEVRRRARLRARLDEILAADGVVPGELRDIHLNDAFGDAAAKYTRQPWRGRVVLLRATDVAFAFEGIGDAYGWDEVVEDGFELVQVPGNHDTLVLEPNASRLVDLIRDTLEATRHLTSATQSSGPGAHTEAARPGAVPTS
;
A
#
# COMPACT_ATOMS: atom_id res chain seq x y z
N THR A 1 28.18 -9.27 -25.02
CA THR A 1 29.02 -9.58 -23.82
C THR A 1 29.55 -8.31 -23.14
N SER A 2 29.84 -7.24 -23.89
CA SER A 2 30.41 -5.97 -23.33
C SER A 2 29.44 -5.19 -22.46
N GLY A 3 28.13 -5.20 -22.74
CA GLY A 3 27.10 -4.49 -21.96
C GLY A 3 26.87 -5.08 -20.56
N TYR A 4 26.91 -6.40 -20.44
CA TYR A 4 26.73 -7.10 -19.18
C TYR A 4 27.86 -6.81 -18.16
N ILE A 5 29.10 -6.80 -18.66
CA ILE A 5 30.28 -6.49 -17.85
C ILE A 5 30.23 -5.04 -17.33
N LYS A 6 29.87 -4.07 -18.18
CA LYS A 6 29.70 -2.67 -17.78
C LYS A 6 28.61 -2.51 -16.71
N HIS A 7 27.53 -3.27 -16.80
CA HIS A 7 26.44 -3.24 -15.81
C HIS A 7 26.88 -3.77 -14.44
N ILE A 8 27.63 -4.89 -14.41
CA ILE A 8 28.15 -5.46 -13.16
C ILE A 8 29.17 -4.53 -12.49
N PHE A 9 30.09 -3.94 -13.28
CA PHE A 9 31.06 -3.00 -12.74
C PHE A 9 30.39 -1.72 -12.23
N GLY A 10 29.39 -1.19 -12.93
CA GLY A 10 28.59 -0.05 -12.47
C GLY A 10 27.90 -0.30 -11.14
N ARG A 11 27.27 -1.48 -10.97
CA ARG A 11 26.64 -1.88 -9.69
C ARG A 11 27.64 -1.98 -8.54
N ARG A 12 28.84 -2.57 -8.77
CA ARG A 12 29.87 -2.68 -7.72
C ARG A 12 30.43 -1.32 -7.29
N LEU A 13 30.58 -0.39 -8.23
CA LEU A 13 31.00 0.97 -7.94
C LEU A 13 29.93 1.73 -7.13
N GLU A 14 28.67 1.58 -7.51
CA GLU A 14 27.55 2.21 -6.82
C GLU A 14 27.38 1.65 -5.39
N VAL A 15 27.49 0.35 -5.20
CA VAL A 15 27.46 -0.27 -3.88
C VAL A 15 28.61 0.26 -2.99
N ARG A 16 29.82 0.39 -3.53
CA ARG A 16 30.97 0.94 -2.78
C ARG A 16 30.79 2.43 -2.48
N ARG A 17 30.24 3.20 -3.42
CA ARG A 17 29.95 4.62 -3.21
C ARG A 17 28.91 4.79 -2.10
N ARG A 18 27.83 4.02 -2.15
CA ARG A 18 26.77 4.04 -1.14
C ARG A 18 27.29 3.64 0.25
N ALA A 19 28.15 2.61 0.32
CA ALA A 19 28.79 2.22 1.58
C ALA A 19 29.67 3.32 2.18
N ARG A 20 30.45 4.06 1.35
CA ARG A 20 31.25 5.20 1.82
C ARG A 20 30.39 6.37 2.32
N LEU A 21 29.30 6.69 1.61
CA LEU A 21 28.38 7.74 2.02
C LEU A 21 27.67 7.39 3.33
N ARG A 22 27.35 6.12 3.52
CA ARG A 22 26.76 5.63 4.77
C ARG A 22 27.74 5.72 5.94
N ALA A 23 28.98 5.27 5.77
CA ALA A 23 30.01 5.41 6.79
C ALA A 23 30.24 6.88 7.20
N ARG A 24 30.26 7.80 6.24
CA ARG A 24 30.35 9.23 6.52
C ARG A 24 29.13 9.78 7.28
N LEU A 25 27.94 9.29 6.94
CA LEU A 25 26.71 9.64 7.67
C LEU A 25 26.79 9.16 9.12
N ASP A 26 27.22 7.92 9.34
CA ASP A 26 27.37 7.35 10.69
C ASP A 26 28.35 8.15 11.55
N GLU A 27 29.47 8.60 10.97
CA GLU A 27 30.46 9.48 11.66
C GLU A 27 29.83 10.82 12.07
N ILE A 28 29.03 11.44 11.17
CA ILE A 28 28.35 12.72 11.44
C ILE A 28 27.31 12.55 12.54
N LEU A 29 26.49 11.49 12.48
CA LEU A 29 25.48 11.22 13.49
C LEU A 29 26.08 10.89 14.86
N ALA A 30 27.19 10.14 14.90
CA ALA A 30 27.90 9.85 16.13
C ALA A 30 28.50 11.10 16.80
N ALA A 31 28.75 12.15 16.03
CA ALA A 31 29.25 13.45 16.50
C ALA A 31 28.16 14.49 16.75
N ASP A 32 26.88 14.10 16.76
CA ASP A 32 25.71 15.01 16.82
C ASP A 32 25.77 16.14 15.76
N GLY A 33 26.38 15.84 14.61
CA GLY A 33 26.57 16.78 13.52
C GLY A 33 25.32 16.98 12.67
N VAL A 34 25.26 18.10 11.94
CA VAL A 34 24.17 18.37 11.01
C VAL A 34 24.37 17.55 9.73
N VAL A 35 23.36 16.76 9.35
CA VAL A 35 23.39 15.94 8.13
C VAL A 35 23.39 16.82 6.89
N PRO A 36 24.47 16.79 6.05
CA PRO A 36 24.52 17.53 4.80
C PRO A 36 23.41 17.11 3.84
N GLY A 37 22.96 18.06 2.98
CA GLY A 37 21.89 17.81 2.02
C GLY A 37 22.15 16.59 1.10
N GLU A 38 23.39 16.37 0.71
CA GLU A 38 23.83 15.23 -0.11
C GLU A 38 23.67 13.85 0.55
N LEU A 39 23.58 13.80 1.89
CA LEU A 39 23.38 12.57 2.68
C LEU A 39 21.95 12.42 3.19
N ARG A 40 21.10 13.42 2.99
CA ARG A 40 19.72 13.43 3.51
C ARG A 40 18.90 12.24 3.02
N ASP A 41 18.97 11.92 1.73
CA ASP A 41 18.19 10.81 1.17
C ASP A 41 18.63 9.47 1.75
N ILE A 42 19.92 9.27 1.97
CA ILE A 42 20.45 8.06 2.62
C ILE A 42 19.93 7.98 4.05
N HIS A 43 20.05 9.07 4.80
CA HIS A 43 19.58 9.16 6.19
C HIS A 43 18.08 8.89 6.32
N LEU A 44 17.25 9.49 5.46
CA LEU A 44 15.81 9.25 5.45
C LEU A 44 15.48 7.81 5.09
N ASN A 45 16.11 7.24 4.06
CA ASN A 45 15.87 5.86 3.67
C ASN A 45 16.26 4.86 4.78
N ASP A 46 17.35 5.10 5.49
CA ASP A 46 17.76 4.28 6.63
C ASP A 46 16.76 4.41 7.78
N ALA A 47 16.34 5.63 8.12
CA ALA A 47 15.34 5.88 9.16
C ALA A 47 13.98 5.23 8.82
N PHE A 48 13.54 5.30 7.56
CA PHE A 48 12.34 4.61 7.10
C PHE A 48 12.49 3.09 7.15
N GLY A 49 13.66 2.55 6.77
CA GLY A 49 13.95 1.12 6.88
C GLY A 49 13.87 0.62 8.33
N ASP A 50 14.47 1.35 9.26
CA ASP A 50 14.45 1.05 10.69
C ASP A 50 13.03 1.16 11.27
N ALA A 51 12.26 2.15 10.86
CA ALA A 51 10.87 2.30 11.27
C ALA A 51 10.00 1.16 10.73
N ALA A 52 10.17 0.80 9.47
CA ALA A 52 9.46 -0.31 8.84
C ALA A 52 9.77 -1.66 9.50
N ALA A 53 11.04 -1.89 9.89
CA ALA A 53 11.45 -3.11 10.59
C ALA A 53 10.81 -3.26 11.99
N LYS A 54 10.49 -2.14 12.63
CA LYS A 54 9.83 -2.10 13.96
C LYS A 54 8.31 -2.05 13.87
N TYR A 55 7.78 -1.77 12.69
CA TYR A 55 6.35 -1.63 12.49
C TYR A 55 5.65 -2.98 12.53
N THR A 56 4.67 -3.12 13.41
CA THR A 56 3.77 -4.28 13.45
C THR A 56 2.50 -3.93 12.70
N ARG A 57 2.25 -4.64 11.61
CA ARG A 57 1.03 -4.48 10.82
C ARG A 57 -0.20 -4.79 11.68
N GLN A 58 -1.19 -3.90 11.63
CA GLN A 58 -2.46 -4.08 12.31
C GLN A 58 -3.53 -4.53 11.30
N PRO A 59 -4.47 -5.41 11.72
CA PRO A 59 -5.59 -5.77 10.88
C PRO A 59 -6.39 -4.53 10.46
N TRP A 60 -6.78 -4.50 9.19
CA TRP A 60 -7.60 -3.44 8.63
C TRP A 60 -9.02 -3.94 8.36
N ARG A 61 -9.99 -3.33 9.03
CA ARG A 61 -11.42 -3.58 8.80
C ARG A 61 -11.92 -2.64 7.73
N GLY A 62 -12.13 -3.17 6.56
CA GLY A 62 -12.58 -2.45 5.39
C GLY A 62 -12.10 -3.11 4.11
N ARG A 63 -12.77 -2.78 3.00
CA ARG A 63 -12.36 -3.26 1.67
C ARG A 63 -11.15 -2.47 1.19
N VAL A 64 -10.19 -3.15 0.59
CA VAL A 64 -9.02 -2.57 -0.07
C VAL A 64 -8.96 -3.02 -1.52
N VAL A 65 -8.80 -2.08 -2.44
CA VAL A 65 -8.48 -2.36 -3.85
C VAL A 65 -7.07 -1.88 -4.12
N LEU A 66 -6.18 -2.82 -4.43
CA LEU A 66 -4.79 -2.55 -4.78
C LEU A 66 -4.66 -2.42 -6.30
N LEU A 67 -4.33 -1.21 -6.77
CA LEU A 67 -4.00 -0.96 -8.18
C LEU A 67 -2.50 -1.19 -8.36
N ARG A 68 -2.11 -2.31 -8.97
CA ARG A 68 -0.73 -2.73 -9.11
C ARG A 68 -0.24 -2.56 -10.55
N ALA A 69 0.92 -1.93 -10.71
CA ALA A 69 1.60 -1.86 -12.00
C ALA A 69 1.99 -3.26 -12.52
N THR A 70 1.82 -3.50 -13.83
CA THR A 70 2.19 -4.80 -14.45
C THR A 70 3.69 -5.01 -14.51
N ASP A 71 4.45 -3.95 -14.71
CA ASP A 71 5.90 -3.99 -14.87
C ASP A 71 6.55 -3.77 -13.49
N VAL A 72 6.80 -4.85 -12.80
CA VAL A 72 7.39 -4.82 -11.46
C VAL A 72 8.90 -4.70 -11.56
N ALA A 73 9.49 -3.76 -10.80
CA ALA A 73 10.94 -3.63 -10.72
C ALA A 73 11.56 -4.89 -10.09
N PHE A 74 12.74 -5.29 -10.57
CA PHE A 74 13.48 -6.48 -10.10
C PHE A 74 13.62 -6.55 -8.55
N ALA A 75 13.71 -5.41 -7.89
CA ALA A 75 13.79 -5.35 -6.42
C ALA A 75 12.55 -5.89 -5.69
N PHE A 76 11.41 -6.01 -6.38
CA PHE A 76 10.14 -6.52 -5.84
C PHE A 76 9.76 -7.88 -6.43
N GLU A 77 10.61 -8.48 -7.27
CA GLU A 77 10.43 -9.85 -7.74
C GLU A 77 10.49 -10.81 -6.55
N GLY A 78 9.52 -11.72 -6.47
CA GLY A 78 9.42 -12.68 -5.36
C GLY A 78 8.66 -12.19 -4.13
N ILE A 79 8.28 -10.91 -4.06
CA ILE A 79 7.25 -10.46 -3.13
C ILE A 79 5.90 -10.81 -3.73
N GLY A 80 5.02 -11.43 -2.96
CA GLY A 80 3.67 -11.82 -3.40
C GLY A 80 2.92 -10.65 -4.07
N ASP A 81 2.01 -10.97 -4.97
CA ASP A 81 1.29 -9.98 -5.80
C ASP A 81 0.55 -8.92 -5.00
N ALA A 82 0.09 -9.28 -3.82
CA ALA A 82 -0.63 -8.41 -2.90
C ALA A 82 0.28 -7.57 -1.98
N TYR A 83 1.60 -7.73 -2.05
CA TYR A 83 2.56 -7.04 -1.16
C TYR A 83 2.25 -7.21 0.35
N GLY A 84 1.56 -8.30 0.72
CA GLY A 84 1.14 -8.61 2.09
C GLY A 84 -0.11 -7.84 2.56
N TRP A 85 -0.83 -7.17 1.67
CA TRP A 85 -2.12 -6.56 2.00
C TRP A 85 -3.22 -7.61 2.25
N ASP A 86 -3.18 -8.72 1.55
CA ASP A 86 -4.07 -9.87 1.72
C ASP A 86 -3.98 -10.53 3.09
N GLU A 87 -2.86 -10.35 3.80
CA GLU A 87 -2.66 -10.86 5.16
C GLU A 87 -3.30 -9.97 6.25
N VAL A 88 -3.57 -8.69 5.96
CA VAL A 88 -4.01 -7.71 6.95
C VAL A 88 -5.42 -7.19 6.71
N VAL A 89 -5.99 -7.36 5.52
CA VAL A 89 -7.33 -6.90 5.17
C VAL A 89 -8.37 -7.94 5.54
N GLU A 90 -9.34 -7.58 6.41
CA GLU A 90 -10.36 -8.51 6.93
C GLU A 90 -11.63 -8.56 6.06
N ASP A 91 -12.09 -7.43 5.49
CA ASP A 91 -13.44 -7.32 4.90
C ASP A 91 -13.46 -7.39 3.36
N GLY A 92 -12.35 -7.68 2.73
CA GLY A 92 -12.24 -7.90 1.29
C GLY A 92 -11.06 -7.20 0.64
N PHE A 93 -10.30 -7.98 -0.11
CA PHE A 93 -9.14 -7.54 -0.85
C PHE A 93 -9.32 -7.83 -2.34
N GLU A 94 -9.03 -6.84 -3.18
CA GLU A 94 -9.09 -6.97 -4.63
C GLU A 94 -7.80 -6.44 -5.25
N LEU A 95 -7.22 -7.20 -6.17
CA LEU A 95 -6.05 -6.81 -6.94
C LEU A 95 -6.44 -6.47 -8.37
N VAL A 96 -6.16 -5.25 -8.81
CA VAL A 96 -6.38 -4.80 -10.19
C VAL A 96 -5.03 -4.42 -10.81
N GLN A 97 -4.72 -5.01 -11.95
CA GLN A 97 -3.49 -4.71 -12.67
C GLN A 97 -3.65 -3.47 -13.56
N VAL A 98 -2.65 -2.59 -13.50
CA VAL A 98 -2.57 -1.36 -14.30
C VAL A 98 -1.34 -1.44 -15.20
N PRO A 99 -1.45 -1.17 -16.51
CA PRO A 99 -0.30 -1.18 -17.40
C PRO A 99 0.81 -0.20 -16.98
N GLY A 100 2.07 -0.58 -17.20
CA GLY A 100 3.23 0.22 -16.91
C GLY A 100 3.93 -0.16 -15.61
N ASN A 101 4.92 0.65 -15.22
CA ASN A 101 5.66 0.51 -13.98
C ASN A 101 5.28 1.62 -12.98
N HIS A 102 5.90 1.61 -11.80
CA HIS A 102 5.63 2.58 -10.74
C HIS A 102 5.75 4.06 -11.19
N ASP A 103 6.70 4.37 -12.06
CA ASP A 103 6.93 5.73 -12.54
C ASP A 103 6.00 6.11 -13.70
N THR A 104 5.65 5.14 -14.56
CA THR A 104 4.89 5.37 -15.79
C THR A 104 3.38 5.21 -15.63
N LEU A 105 2.90 4.58 -14.56
CA LEU A 105 1.46 4.38 -14.35
C LEU A 105 0.69 5.70 -14.18
N VAL A 106 1.37 6.77 -13.74
CA VAL A 106 0.79 8.13 -13.58
C VAL A 106 1.06 9.03 -14.79
N LEU A 107 1.65 8.50 -15.86
CA LEU A 107 1.92 9.21 -17.11
C LEU A 107 1.02 8.68 -18.23
N GLU A 108 0.67 9.54 -19.20
CA GLU A 108 -0.06 9.10 -20.39
C GLU A 108 0.75 8.08 -21.22
N PRO A 109 0.09 7.05 -21.78
CA PRO A 109 -1.37 6.79 -21.83
C PRO A 109 -1.92 6.05 -20.60
N ASN A 110 -1.09 5.62 -19.65
CA ASN A 110 -1.49 4.79 -18.52
C ASN A 110 -2.32 5.59 -17.49
N ALA A 111 -2.05 6.90 -17.35
CA ALA A 111 -2.76 7.77 -16.42
C ALA A 111 -4.26 7.82 -16.68
N SER A 112 -4.68 7.95 -17.95
CA SER A 112 -6.10 7.90 -18.33
C SER A 112 -6.75 6.57 -17.90
N ARG A 113 -6.08 5.45 -18.13
CA ARG A 113 -6.56 4.12 -17.73
C ARG A 113 -6.66 4.00 -16.20
N LEU A 114 -5.67 4.51 -15.48
CA LEU A 114 -5.69 4.53 -14.01
C LEU A 114 -6.88 5.32 -13.46
N VAL A 115 -7.16 6.49 -14.04
CA VAL A 115 -8.31 7.33 -13.66
C VAL A 115 -9.64 6.60 -13.87
N ASP A 116 -9.80 5.92 -15.00
CA ASP A 116 -11.02 5.14 -15.28
C ASP A 116 -11.21 4.01 -14.26
N LEU A 117 -10.15 3.24 -13.97
CA LEU A 117 -10.18 2.19 -12.96
C LEU A 117 -10.52 2.71 -11.55
N ILE A 118 -9.98 3.85 -11.16
CA ILE A 118 -10.32 4.49 -9.88
C ILE A 118 -11.78 4.89 -9.85
N ARG A 119 -12.29 5.50 -10.92
CA ARG A 119 -13.70 5.93 -11.03
C ARG A 119 -14.63 4.73 -10.92
N ASP A 120 -14.40 3.69 -11.72
CA ASP A 120 -15.20 2.46 -11.72
C ASP A 120 -15.22 1.79 -10.34
N THR A 121 -14.07 1.74 -9.66
CA THR A 121 -13.94 1.19 -8.30
C THR A 121 -14.76 1.99 -7.29
N LEU A 122 -14.71 3.33 -7.36
CA LEU A 122 -15.47 4.20 -6.45
C LEU A 122 -16.98 4.10 -6.70
N GLU A 123 -17.42 4.00 -7.96
CA GLU A 123 -18.82 3.81 -8.31
C GLU A 123 -19.35 2.47 -7.80
N ALA A 124 -18.62 1.38 -8.02
CA ALA A 124 -18.95 0.06 -7.49
C ALA A 124 -19.09 0.07 -5.96
N THR A 125 -18.19 0.76 -5.25
CA THR A 125 -18.26 0.87 -3.79
C THR A 125 -19.48 1.65 -3.31
N ARG A 126 -19.87 2.72 -4.00
CA ARG A 126 -21.07 3.50 -3.67
C ARG A 126 -22.35 2.65 -3.81
N HIS A 127 -22.44 1.86 -4.86
CA HIS A 127 -23.59 0.96 -5.07
C HIS A 127 -23.71 -0.10 -3.96
N LEU A 128 -22.60 -0.68 -3.52
CA LEU A 128 -22.58 -1.65 -2.41
C LEU A 128 -23.05 -1.01 -1.10
N THR A 129 -22.59 0.19 -0.77
CA THR A 129 -22.97 0.92 0.44
C THR A 129 -24.46 1.26 0.43
N SER A 130 -25.01 1.70 -0.72
CA SER A 130 -26.43 2.03 -0.86
C SER A 130 -27.33 0.80 -0.73
N ALA A 131 -26.92 -0.34 -1.28
CA ALA A 131 -27.65 -1.61 -1.16
C ALA A 131 -27.71 -2.12 0.28
N THR A 132 -26.63 -1.97 1.03
CA THR A 132 -26.56 -2.38 2.45
C THR A 132 -27.44 -1.49 3.35
N GLN A 133 -27.56 -0.21 3.04
CA GLN A 133 -28.42 0.72 3.78
C GLN A 133 -29.91 0.51 3.49
N SER A 134 -30.28 0.03 2.29
CA SER A 134 -31.68 -0.24 1.95
C SER A 134 -32.22 -1.59 2.51
N SER A 135 -31.33 -2.44 3.00
CA SER A 135 -31.65 -3.76 3.59
C SER A 135 -31.70 -3.73 5.13
N GLY A 136 -31.87 -2.57 5.75
CA GLY A 136 -32.06 -2.43 7.19
C GLY A 136 -33.35 -3.11 7.67
N PRO A 137 -33.40 -3.70 8.88
CA PRO A 137 -34.51 -4.52 9.37
C PRO A 137 -35.76 -3.67 9.63
N GLY A 138 -36.61 -3.57 8.65
CA GLY A 138 -37.96 -3.05 8.80
C GLY A 138 -38.91 -4.20 9.03
N ALA A 139 -39.16 -4.56 10.31
CA ALA A 139 -40.42 -5.15 10.77
C ALA A 139 -40.37 -5.34 12.30
N HIS A 140 -40.61 -4.29 13.05
CA HIS A 140 -41.13 -4.46 14.40
C HIS A 140 -42.54 -5.03 14.25
N THR A 141 -42.67 -6.34 14.40
CA THR A 141 -43.95 -6.98 14.63
C THR A 141 -44.44 -6.51 16.00
N GLU A 142 -45.45 -5.67 15.98
CA GLU A 142 -46.25 -5.27 17.14
C GLU A 142 -46.84 -6.51 17.79
N ALA A 143 -46.26 -6.96 18.88
CA ALA A 143 -46.77 -8.08 19.68
C ALA A 143 -48.02 -7.59 20.42
N ALA A 144 -49.16 -8.18 20.08
CA ALA A 144 -50.45 -8.01 20.74
C ALA A 144 -50.35 -8.21 22.25
N ARG A 145 -50.91 -7.29 23.02
CA ARG A 145 -51.12 -7.40 24.47
C ARG A 145 -52.14 -8.52 24.76
N PRO A 146 -51.88 -9.46 25.66
CA PRO A 146 -52.93 -10.32 26.19
C PRO A 146 -53.79 -9.56 27.22
N GLY A 147 -55.09 -9.80 27.13
CA GLY A 147 -56.15 -9.11 27.83
C GLY A 147 -56.16 -9.31 29.35
N ALA A 148 -56.85 -8.38 29.98
CA ALA A 148 -57.14 -8.30 31.39
C ALA A 148 -57.94 -9.53 31.89
N VAL A 149 -57.56 -10.05 33.08
CA VAL A 149 -58.32 -11.02 33.87
C VAL A 149 -59.30 -10.28 34.77
N PRO A 150 -60.60 -10.63 34.82
CA PRO A 150 -61.52 -10.05 35.76
C PRO A 150 -61.41 -10.71 37.14
N THR A 151 -61.40 -9.88 38.19
CA THR A 151 -61.54 -10.28 39.59
C THR A 151 -62.99 -10.64 39.93
N SER A 152 -63.14 -11.74 40.61
CA SER A 152 -64.23 -12.01 41.54
C SER A 152 -63.68 -12.59 42.82
#